data_221160cc881b9a9443c46e02ddd94964
#
_entry.id   221160cc881b9a9443c46e02ddd94964
#
_cell.length_a   1.000
_cell.length_b   1.000
_cell.length_c   1.000
_cell.angle_alpha   90.00
_cell.angle_beta   90.00
_cell.angle_gamma   90.00
#
_symmetry.space_group_name_H-M   'P 1'
#
loop_
_entity.id
_entity.type
_entity.pdbx_description
1 polymer ?
#
loop_
_entity_poly.entity_id
_entity_poly.type
_entity_poly.pdbx_seq_one_letter_code
_entity_poly.pdbx_strand_id
1 'polypeptide(L)'
;MITRGKEIIYVRIGIGMNFLNKTPLEGITLSEILKTKNICEYYWTAKILKTIHESVECNDRKEYIIKNANKYLTKKYLPRGYNSMDWAIKDVDNNGNLIIYNEIQEKILTRF
;
A
#
# COMPACT_ATOMS: atom_id res chain seq x y z
N MET A 1 6.89 -0.89 -12.88
CA MET A 1 8.25 -0.35 -13.03
C MET A 1 8.87 -0.93 -14.29
N ILE A 2 9.46 -0.09 -15.13
CA ILE A 2 10.18 -0.51 -16.35
C ILE A 2 11.65 -0.15 -16.18
N THR A 3 12.51 -1.12 -16.48
CA THR A 3 13.98 -0.97 -16.32
C THR A 3 14.69 -1.32 -17.61
N ARG A 4 15.88 -0.71 -17.81
CA ARG A 4 16.85 -1.09 -18.85
C ARG A 4 18.17 -1.37 -18.15
N GLY A 5 18.59 -2.64 -18.08
CA GLY A 5 19.71 -3.04 -17.25
C GLY A 5 19.40 -2.76 -15.78
N LYS A 6 20.22 -1.94 -15.10
CA LYS A 6 20.00 -1.49 -13.72
C LYS A 6 19.28 -0.14 -13.60
N GLU A 7 18.97 0.52 -14.72
CA GLU A 7 18.31 1.81 -14.72
C GLU A 7 16.80 1.67 -14.67
N ILE A 8 16.17 2.48 -13.82
CA ILE A 8 14.71 2.65 -13.80
C ILE A 8 14.36 3.70 -14.83
N ILE A 9 13.64 3.30 -15.90
CA ILE A 9 13.21 4.20 -16.97
C ILE A 9 11.97 4.97 -16.52
N TYR A 10 10.96 4.29 -16.00
CA TYR A 10 9.80 4.90 -15.37
C TYR A 10 9.08 3.95 -14.43
N VAL A 11 8.30 4.52 -13.54
CA VAL A 11 7.42 3.80 -12.62
C VAL A 11 5.98 4.22 -12.89
N ARG A 12 5.08 3.25 -13.02
CA ARG A 12 3.64 3.49 -13.11
C ARG A 12 3.01 3.14 -11.78
N ILE A 13 2.31 4.10 -11.18
CA ILE A 13 1.59 3.94 -9.92
C ILE A 13 0.10 4.09 -10.18
N GLY A 14 -0.69 3.09 -9.79
CA GLY A 14 -2.14 3.14 -9.81
C GLY A 14 -2.69 3.25 -8.38
N ILE A 15 -3.56 4.21 -8.15
CA ILE A 15 -4.23 4.43 -6.86
C ILE A 15 -5.73 4.48 -7.09
N GLY A 16 -6.46 3.62 -6.37
CA GLY A 16 -7.92 3.68 -6.31
C GLY A 16 -8.40 4.20 -4.97
N MET A 17 -9.31 5.16 -4.99
CA MET A 17 -9.92 5.72 -3.79
C MET A 17 -11.42 5.88 -3.98
N ASN A 18 -12.18 5.47 -2.96
CA ASN A 18 -13.62 5.66 -2.93
C ASN A 18 -13.96 6.99 -2.24
N PHE A 19 -14.57 7.92 -2.94
CA PHE A 19 -14.98 9.22 -2.38
C PHE A 19 -16.44 9.21 -1.90
N LEU A 20 -17.38 9.09 -2.82
CA LEU A 20 -18.82 9.15 -2.59
C LEU A 20 -19.57 7.94 -3.14
N ASN A 21 -18.90 7.09 -3.89
CA ASN A 21 -19.49 5.95 -4.58
C ASN A 21 -19.91 4.85 -3.61
N LYS A 22 -20.78 3.95 -4.07
CA LYS A 22 -21.11 2.74 -3.34
C LYS A 22 -19.89 1.81 -3.28
N THR A 23 -19.52 1.40 -2.08
CA THR A 23 -18.37 0.51 -1.85
C THR A 23 -18.78 -0.96 -1.74
N PRO A 24 -17.87 -1.90 -1.99
CA PRO A 24 -18.04 -3.30 -1.62
C PRO A 24 -18.25 -3.47 -0.10
N LEU A 25 -18.68 -4.66 0.33
CA LEU A 25 -19.06 -4.95 1.71
C LEU A 25 -18.03 -4.51 2.77
N GLU A 26 -16.75 -4.61 2.50
CA GLU A 26 -15.68 -4.23 3.44
C GLU A 26 -14.98 -2.93 3.04
N GLY A 27 -15.51 -2.23 2.05
CA GLY A 27 -14.98 -0.96 1.61
C GLY A 27 -15.51 0.21 2.44
N ILE A 28 -14.81 1.31 2.40
CA ILE A 28 -15.21 2.57 3.02
C ILE A 28 -14.95 3.73 2.05
N THR A 29 -15.76 4.76 2.12
CA THR A 29 -15.56 5.99 1.36
C THR A 29 -14.88 7.05 2.20
N LEU A 30 -14.22 7.99 1.54
CA LEU A 30 -13.68 9.18 2.22
C LEU A 30 -14.78 10.01 2.88
N SER A 31 -15.94 10.08 2.24
CA SER A 31 -17.15 10.74 2.79
C SER A 31 -17.56 10.16 4.14
N GLU A 32 -17.54 8.86 4.29
CA GLU A 32 -17.84 8.19 5.56
C GLU A 32 -16.80 8.48 6.66
N ILE A 33 -15.54 8.49 6.29
CA ILE A 33 -14.43 8.78 7.22
C ILE A 33 -14.52 10.23 7.72
N LEU A 34 -14.72 11.18 6.81
CA LEU A 34 -14.76 12.62 7.10
C LEU A 34 -16.13 13.09 7.57
N LYS A 35 -17.14 12.23 7.53
CA LYS A 35 -18.54 12.53 7.91
C LYS A 35 -19.11 13.74 7.16
N THR A 36 -18.79 13.86 5.89
CA THR A 36 -19.28 14.91 5.00
C THR A 36 -19.44 14.40 3.58
N LYS A 37 -20.43 14.93 2.87
CA LYS A 37 -20.60 14.71 1.42
C LYS A 37 -19.91 15.79 0.58
N ASN A 38 -19.36 16.80 1.22
CA ASN A 38 -18.64 17.89 0.54
C ASN A 38 -17.19 17.48 0.27
N ILE A 39 -17.01 16.63 -0.70
CA ILE A 39 -15.71 16.07 -1.11
C ILE A 39 -15.34 16.62 -2.48
N CYS A 40 -14.19 17.29 -2.57
CA CYS A 40 -13.61 17.74 -3.83
C CYS A 40 -12.58 16.72 -4.31
N GLU A 41 -12.89 15.96 -5.35
CA GLU A 41 -12.02 14.94 -5.92
C GLU A 41 -10.69 15.52 -6.43
N TYR A 42 -10.72 16.70 -7.03
CA TYR A 42 -9.53 17.38 -7.53
C TYR A 42 -8.57 17.77 -6.41
N TYR A 43 -9.09 18.25 -5.30
CA TYR A 43 -8.28 18.57 -4.11
C TYR A 43 -7.56 17.34 -3.57
N TRP A 44 -8.26 16.24 -3.42
CA TRP A 44 -7.69 14.99 -2.90
C TRP A 44 -6.70 14.36 -3.88
N THR A 45 -6.99 14.40 -5.18
CA THR A 45 -6.06 13.95 -6.21
C THR A 45 -4.75 14.75 -6.18
N ALA A 46 -4.84 16.08 -6.11
CA ALA A 46 -3.67 16.94 -6.00
C ALA A 46 -2.86 16.67 -4.73
N LYS A 47 -3.53 16.44 -3.61
CA LYS A 47 -2.90 16.13 -2.34
C LYS A 47 -2.15 14.78 -2.37
N ILE A 48 -2.73 13.77 -2.99
CA ILE A 48 -2.08 12.45 -3.18
C ILE A 48 -0.85 12.59 -4.08
N LEU A 49 -0.97 13.28 -5.22
CA LEU A 49 0.15 13.51 -6.13
C LEU A 49 1.30 14.25 -5.46
N LYS A 50 0.99 15.29 -4.68
CA LYS A 50 1.97 16.02 -3.89
C LYS A 50 2.70 15.11 -2.89
N THR A 51 1.97 14.26 -2.18
CA THR A 51 2.52 13.32 -1.21
C THR A 51 3.45 12.31 -1.88
N ILE A 52 3.07 11.78 -3.04
CA ILE A 52 3.91 10.85 -3.81
C ILE A 52 5.20 11.56 -4.25
N HIS A 53 5.09 12.76 -4.81
CA HIS A 53 6.23 13.56 -5.26
C HIS A 53 7.22 13.83 -4.13
N GLU A 54 6.74 14.29 -2.99
CA GLU A 54 7.56 14.52 -1.79
C GLU A 54 8.23 13.23 -1.28
N SER A 55 7.53 12.10 -1.35
CA SER A 55 8.06 10.81 -0.92
C SER A 55 9.16 10.29 -1.83
N VAL A 56 9.08 10.55 -3.13
CA VAL A 56 10.12 10.15 -4.11
C VAL A 56 11.38 11.00 -3.96
N GLU A 57 11.24 12.30 -3.71
CA GLU A 57 12.38 13.21 -3.59
C GLU A 57 13.11 13.14 -2.25
N CYS A 58 12.48 12.60 -1.23
CA CYS A 58 13.00 12.58 0.14
C CYS A 58 13.54 11.20 0.50
N ASN A 59 14.84 10.94 0.28
CA ASN A 59 15.49 9.68 0.63
C ASN A 59 15.44 9.36 2.12
N ASP A 60 15.37 10.38 2.99
CA ASP A 60 15.31 10.22 4.45
C ASP A 60 13.96 9.69 4.95
N ARG A 61 12.97 9.55 4.09
CA ARG A 61 11.62 9.07 4.45
C ARG A 61 11.44 7.56 4.35
N LYS A 62 12.44 6.80 3.93
CA LYS A 62 12.31 5.35 3.77
C LYS A 62 11.82 4.67 5.05
N GLU A 63 12.48 4.92 6.17
CA GLU A 63 12.10 4.34 7.47
C GLU A 63 10.71 4.77 7.90
N TYR A 64 10.36 6.04 7.70
CA TYR A 64 9.04 6.57 7.98
C TYR A 64 7.96 5.89 7.13
N ILE A 65 8.19 5.70 5.84
CA ILE A 65 7.27 5.03 4.92
C ILE A 65 7.06 3.58 5.35
N ILE A 66 8.13 2.84 5.63
CA ILE A 66 8.04 1.43 6.07
C ILE A 66 7.31 1.32 7.42
N LYS A 67 7.62 2.19 8.36
CA LYS A 67 6.93 2.23 9.67
C LYS A 67 5.42 2.45 9.50
N ASN A 68 5.02 3.40 8.66
CA ASN A 68 3.60 3.66 8.42
C ASN A 68 2.95 2.55 7.59
N ALA A 69 3.64 1.98 6.60
CA ALA A 69 3.15 0.82 5.87
C ALA A 69 2.81 -0.33 6.85
N ASN A 70 3.70 -0.64 7.79
CA ASN A 70 3.48 -1.67 8.80
C ASN A 70 2.36 -1.30 9.79
N LYS A 71 2.25 -0.04 10.16
CA LYS A 71 1.18 0.44 11.05
C LYS A 71 -0.22 0.22 10.46
N TYR A 72 -0.37 0.44 9.16
CA TYR A 72 -1.64 0.36 8.46
C TYR A 72 -1.82 -0.92 7.63
N LEU A 73 -0.85 -1.82 7.67
CA LEU A 73 -0.91 -3.09 6.94
C LEU A 73 -2.07 -3.94 7.43
N THR A 74 -2.99 -4.25 6.53
CA THR A 74 -4.01 -5.25 6.84
C THR A 74 -3.40 -6.65 6.80
N LYS A 75 -3.60 -7.42 7.85
CA LYS A 75 -3.10 -8.80 7.95
C LYS A 75 -4.18 -9.83 7.63
N LYS A 76 -5.32 -9.37 7.16
CA LYS A 76 -6.49 -10.21 6.88
C LYS A 76 -6.36 -11.00 5.58
N TYR A 77 -5.75 -10.41 4.57
CA TYR A 77 -5.70 -10.98 3.22
C TYR A 77 -4.28 -11.34 2.83
N LEU A 78 -4.06 -12.62 2.57
CA LEU A 78 -2.79 -13.12 2.06
C LEU A 78 -2.73 -12.98 0.54
N PRO A 79 -1.52 -12.87 -0.03
CA PRO A 79 -1.33 -12.95 -1.46
C PRO A 79 -1.83 -14.25 -2.06
N ARG A 80 -2.16 -14.22 -3.35
CA ARG A 80 -2.64 -15.39 -4.07
C ARG A 80 -1.64 -16.55 -3.95
N GLY A 81 -2.14 -17.76 -3.66
CA GLY A 81 -1.32 -18.94 -3.47
C GLY A 81 -0.94 -19.27 -2.03
N TYR A 82 -1.31 -18.39 -1.09
CA TYR A 82 -1.11 -18.59 0.35
C TYR A 82 -2.45 -18.56 1.06
N ASN A 83 -2.77 -19.57 1.84
CA ASN A 83 -4.03 -19.62 2.57
C ASN A 83 -3.84 -19.21 4.04
N SER A 84 -4.89 -18.66 4.64
CA SER A 84 -4.87 -18.14 6.00
C SER A 84 -4.85 -19.25 7.08
N MET A 85 -5.03 -20.49 6.71
CA MET A 85 -4.94 -21.61 7.65
C MET A 85 -3.48 -22.00 7.90
N ASP A 86 -2.60 -21.82 6.90
CA ASP A 86 -1.20 -22.22 6.97
C ASP A 86 -0.26 -21.04 7.18
N TRP A 87 -0.63 -19.86 6.71
CA TRP A 87 0.23 -18.69 6.68
C TRP A 87 -0.42 -17.46 7.33
N ALA A 88 0.42 -16.61 7.90
CA ALA A 88 0.02 -15.31 8.40
C ALA A 88 1.00 -14.23 7.90
N ILE A 89 0.51 -13.00 7.80
CA ILE A 89 1.32 -11.84 7.45
C ILE A 89 2.05 -11.34 8.70
N LYS A 90 3.35 -11.14 8.60
CA LYS A 90 4.16 -10.55 9.66
C LYS A 90 4.24 -9.03 9.48
N ASP A 91 5.00 -8.59 8.51
CA ASP A 91 5.21 -7.18 8.21
C ASP A 91 5.82 -6.98 6.81
N VAL A 92 6.14 -5.73 6.49
CA VAL A 92 6.95 -5.34 5.33
C VAL A 92 8.36 -5.05 5.83
N ASP A 93 9.36 -5.62 5.15
CA ASP A 93 10.76 -5.38 5.49
C ASP A 93 11.28 -4.03 4.98
N ASN A 94 12.54 -3.70 5.29
CA ASN A 94 13.15 -2.43 4.89
C ASN A 94 13.35 -2.26 3.38
N ASN A 95 13.18 -3.33 2.60
CA ASN A 95 13.25 -3.32 1.14
C ASN A 95 11.85 -3.28 0.49
N GLY A 96 10.79 -3.20 1.28
CA GLY A 96 9.41 -3.19 0.81
C GLY A 96 8.87 -4.58 0.48
N ASN A 97 9.54 -5.64 0.88
CA ASN A 97 9.07 -7.00 0.67
C ASN A 97 8.09 -7.42 1.77
N LEU A 98 7.06 -8.16 1.40
CA LEU A 98 6.12 -8.72 2.36
C LEU A 98 6.70 -9.95 3.03
N ILE A 99 6.68 -10.01 4.34
CA ILE A 99 7.08 -11.18 5.13
C ILE A 99 5.84 -11.91 5.60
N ILE A 100 5.77 -13.18 5.28
CA ILE A 100 4.77 -14.11 5.82
C ILE A 100 5.44 -15.19 6.64
N TYR A 101 4.71 -15.79 7.55
CA TYR A 101 5.25 -16.81 8.44
C TYR A 101 4.24 -17.92 8.75
N ASN A 102 4.77 -19.04 9.18
CA ASN A 102 4.02 -20.13 9.82
C ASN A 102 4.83 -20.65 11.00
N GLU A 103 4.41 -21.76 11.59
CA GLU A 103 5.08 -22.38 12.73
C GLU A 103 6.49 -22.89 12.43
N ILE A 104 6.82 -23.10 11.15
CA ILE A 104 8.08 -23.73 10.72
C ILE A 104 9.07 -22.69 10.21
N GLN A 105 8.60 -21.66 9.46
CA GLN A 105 9.48 -20.76 8.71
C GLN A 105 8.86 -19.38 8.47
N GLU A 106 9.72 -18.44 8.14
CA GLU A 106 9.36 -17.17 7.53
C GLU A 106 9.69 -17.21 6.03
N LYS A 107 8.91 -16.50 5.24
CA LYS A 107 9.12 -16.37 3.80
C LYS A 107 9.03 -14.91 3.38
N ILE A 108 10.02 -14.47 2.60
CA ILE A 108 10.07 -13.12 2.05
C ILE A 108 9.50 -13.16 0.63
N LEU A 109 8.45 -12.39 0.39
CA LEU A 109 7.80 -12.30 -0.91
C LEU A 109 8.24 -11.03 -1.62
N THR A 110 9.01 -11.20 -2.69
CA THR A 110 9.48 -10.09 -3.54
C THR A 110 8.51 -9.74 -4.67
N ARG A 111 7.58 -10.65 -4.95
CA ARG A 111 6.50 -10.49 -5.94
C ARG A 111 5.23 -11.15 -5.40
N PHE A 112 4.16 -10.43 -5.46
CA PHE A 112 2.86 -10.91 -4.97
C PHE A 112 1.67 -10.14 -5.57
#